data_4a7e981b15784f7b9e361e440d43dc42
#
_entry.id   4a7e981b15784f7b9e361e440d43dc42
#
_cell.length_a   1.000
_cell.length_b   1.000
_cell.length_c   1.000
_cell.angle_alpha   90.00
_cell.angle_beta   90.00
_cell.angle_gamma   90.00
#
_symmetry.space_group_name_H-M   'P 1'
#
loop_
_entity.id
_entity.type
_entity.pdbx_description
1 polymer ?
#
loop_
_entity_poly.entity_id
_entity_poly.type
_entity_poly.pdbx_seq_one_letter_code
_entity_poly.pdbx_strand_id
1 'polypeptide(L)'
;MEKRPVGRPRTTVEDLPKDWKQIIMDCGQEGGSAVEMRCLLALGESAWGTLLEDSDDFRRTVKSGQDLCQVWWERQGRKMTTGADGNATVWIFNMKNRFSWHDKQQVDHTSSDASMTPKDHGAAVLAALRAKHDPK
;
A
#
# COMPACT_ATOMS: atom_id res chain seq x y z
N MET A 1 21.04 25.64 34.24
CA MET A 1 19.57 25.55 34.06
C MET A 1 19.27 24.82 32.77
N GLU A 2 18.78 23.63 32.90
CA GLU A 2 18.31 22.90 31.73
C GLU A 2 17.12 23.65 31.11
N LYS A 3 17.24 24.00 29.82
CA LYS A 3 16.13 24.55 29.08
C LYS A 3 15.06 23.47 28.95
N ARG A 4 13.91 23.67 29.57
CA ARG A 4 12.74 22.82 29.32
C ARG A 4 12.44 22.81 27.81
N PRO A 5 12.27 21.65 27.18
CA PRO A 5 11.88 21.62 25.76
C PRO A 5 10.61 22.42 25.58
N VAL A 6 10.61 23.32 24.61
CA VAL A 6 9.44 24.10 24.23
C VAL A 6 8.53 23.19 23.43
N GLY A 7 7.36 22.87 23.97
CA GLY A 7 6.36 22.08 23.28
C GLY A 7 5.93 20.83 24.04
N ARG A 8 4.92 20.16 23.50
CA ARG A 8 4.39 18.92 24.05
C ARG A 8 5.43 17.79 23.85
N PRO A 9 5.69 16.95 24.88
CA PRO A 9 6.55 15.79 24.71
C PRO A 9 6.08 14.89 23.56
N ARG A 10 7.01 14.32 22.83
CA ARG A 10 6.67 13.36 21.78
C ARG A 10 6.02 12.11 22.38
N THR A 11 5.01 11.59 21.71
CA THR A 11 4.37 10.35 22.08
C THR A 11 5.33 9.18 21.90
N THR A 12 5.40 8.32 22.92
CA THR A 12 6.23 7.12 22.89
C THR A 12 5.37 5.87 23.12
N VAL A 13 5.95 4.70 22.90
CA VAL A 13 5.23 3.42 23.11
C VAL A 13 4.82 3.21 24.57
N GLU A 14 5.52 3.85 25.52
CA GLU A 14 5.17 3.81 26.94
C GLU A 14 3.86 4.54 27.24
N ASP A 15 3.45 5.45 26.38
CA ASP A 15 2.17 6.15 26.49
C ASP A 15 0.98 5.29 26.04
N LEU A 16 1.24 4.15 25.42
CA LEU A 16 0.22 3.25 24.91
C LEU A 16 -0.22 2.23 25.96
N PRO A 17 -1.42 1.63 25.79
CA PRO A 17 -1.80 0.48 26.61
C PRO A 17 -0.73 -0.62 26.54
N LYS A 18 -0.58 -1.38 27.60
CA LYS A 18 0.43 -2.47 27.66
C LYS A 18 0.21 -3.52 26.58
N ASP A 19 -1.02 -3.72 26.14
CA ASP A 19 -1.42 -4.69 25.14
C ASP A 19 -1.56 -4.09 23.74
N TRP A 20 -0.90 -2.97 23.49
CA TRP A 20 -1.01 -2.26 22.21
C TRP A 20 -0.64 -3.13 20.99
N LYS A 21 0.34 -4.01 21.14
CA LYS A 21 0.72 -4.94 20.08
C LYS A 21 -0.43 -5.89 19.74
N GLN A 22 -1.05 -6.45 20.77
CA GLN A 22 -2.17 -7.37 20.61
C GLN A 22 -3.37 -6.68 19.98
N ILE A 23 -3.64 -5.43 20.38
CA ILE A 23 -4.72 -4.63 19.79
C ILE A 23 -4.53 -4.47 18.28
N ILE A 24 -3.30 -4.13 17.85
CA ILE A 24 -2.98 -3.99 16.43
C ILE A 24 -3.13 -5.31 15.68
N MET A 25 -2.60 -6.40 16.24
CA MET A 25 -2.65 -7.72 15.61
C MET A 25 -4.09 -8.23 15.50
N ASP A 26 -4.89 -8.08 16.55
CA ASP A 26 -6.30 -8.49 16.54
C ASP A 26 -7.10 -7.71 15.50
N CYS A 27 -6.87 -6.41 15.40
CA CYS A 27 -7.49 -5.56 14.40
C CYS A 27 -7.16 -6.06 12.98
N GLY A 28 -5.90 -6.34 12.72
CA GLY A 28 -5.45 -6.88 11.44
C GLY A 28 -6.11 -8.22 11.12
N GLN A 29 -6.19 -9.13 12.08
CA GLN A 29 -6.81 -10.44 11.91
C GLN A 29 -8.30 -10.37 11.54
N GLU A 30 -8.96 -9.28 11.86
CA GLU A 30 -10.36 -9.02 11.50
C GLU A 30 -10.51 -8.22 10.20
N GLY A 31 -9.43 -7.96 9.50
CA GLY A 31 -9.41 -7.17 8.28
C GLY A 31 -9.46 -5.67 8.50
N GLY A 32 -9.14 -5.22 9.69
CA GLY A 32 -9.14 -3.81 10.06
C GLY A 32 -8.00 -3.03 9.43
N SER A 33 -8.27 -1.77 9.09
CA SER A 33 -7.30 -0.87 8.46
C SER A 33 -6.35 -0.23 9.48
N ALA A 34 -5.29 0.42 8.99
CA ALA A 34 -4.41 1.21 9.83
C ALA A 34 -5.16 2.34 10.58
N VAL A 35 -6.17 2.92 9.97
CA VAL A 35 -7.03 3.93 10.60
C VAL A 35 -7.77 3.32 11.80
N GLU A 36 -8.29 2.12 11.67
CA GLU A 36 -8.95 1.40 12.77
C GLU A 36 -7.98 1.09 13.90
N MET A 37 -6.77 0.63 13.58
CA MET A 37 -5.70 0.40 14.57
C MET A 37 -5.40 1.67 15.36
N ARG A 38 -5.25 2.78 14.66
CA ARG A 38 -5.00 4.08 15.27
C ARG A 38 -6.13 4.50 16.20
N CYS A 39 -7.37 4.35 15.76
CA CYS A 39 -8.56 4.70 16.57
C CYS A 39 -8.69 3.80 17.80
N LEU A 40 -8.40 2.52 17.69
CA LEU A 40 -8.41 1.59 18.81
C LEU A 40 -7.37 1.95 19.89
N LEU A 41 -6.24 2.52 19.46
CA LEU A 41 -5.21 3.01 20.38
C LEU A 41 -5.47 4.45 20.86
N ALA A 42 -6.59 5.06 20.43
CA ALA A 42 -6.97 6.44 20.78
C ALA A 42 -5.88 7.45 20.38
N LEU A 43 -5.21 7.23 19.26
CA LEU A 43 -4.14 8.10 18.78
C LEU A 43 -4.64 9.05 17.69
N GLY A 44 -4.21 10.31 17.77
CA GLY A 44 -4.35 11.25 16.65
C GLY A 44 -3.34 10.94 15.56
N GLU A 45 -3.51 11.56 14.39
CA GLU A 45 -2.63 11.36 13.23
C GLU A 45 -1.18 11.74 13.54
N SER A 46 -0.96 12.86 14.26
CA SER A 46 0.38 13.30 14.63
C SER A 46 1.12 12.32 15.53
N ALA A 47 0.44 11.83 16.56
CA ALA A 47 1.00 10.84 17.49
C ALA A 47 1.30 9.51 16.77
N TRP A 48 0.41 9.07 15.89
CA TRP A 48 0.60 7.89 15.06
C TRP A 48 1.85 8.02 14.18
N GLY A 49 1.98 9.15 13.47
CA GLY A 49 3.14 9.43 12.62
C GLY A 49 4.44 9.48 13.42
N THR A 50 4.42 10.09 14.59
CA THR A 50 5.58 10.15 15.50
C THR A 50 6.03 8.76 15.92
N LEU A 51 5.10 7.88 16.31
CA LEU A 51 5.41 6.51 16.70
C LEU A 51 5.98 5.69 15.54
N LEU A 52 5.46 5.88 14.34
CA LEU A 52 5.99 5.22 13.14
C LEU A 52 7.43 5.67 12.82
N GLU A 53 7.77 6.94 13.08
CA GLU A 53 9.12 7.45 12.87
C GLU A 53 10.08 6.97 13.95
N ASP A 54 9.70 7.05 15.21
CA ASP A 54 10.60 6.93 16.34
C ASP A 54 10.76 5.50 16.84
N SER A 55 9.79 4.62 16.61
CA SER A 55 9.80 3.26 17.15
C SER A 55 9.78 2.20 16.05
N ASP A 56 10.88 1.48 15.91
CA ASP A 56 10.96 0.31 15.02
C ASP A 56 9.96 -0.77 15.42
N ASP A 57 9.81 -1.01 16.71
CA ASP A 57 8.90 -2.02 17.23
C ASP A 57 7.44 -1.69 16.86
N PHE A 58 7.06 -0.42 17.01
CA PHE A 58 5.72 0.06 16.60
C PHE A 58 5.52 -0.11 15.09
N ARG A 59 6.48 0.32 14.31
CA ARG A 59 6.43 0.22 12.84
C ARG A 59 6.29 -1.21 12.37
N ARG A 60 7.07 -2.13 12.93
CA ARG A 60 7.01 -3.56 12.59
C ARG A 60 5.69 -4.18 12.98
N THR A 61 5.15 -3.83 14.14
CA THR A 61 3.86 -4.35 14.62
C THR A 61 2.72 -3.87 13.72
N VAL A 62 2.72 -2.59 13.33
CA VAL A 62 1.73 -2.04 12.40
C VAL A 62 1.83 -2.74 11.04
N LYS A 63 3.03 -2.94 10.52
CA LYS A 63 3.25 -3.66 9.26
C LYS A 63 2.70 -5.09 9.34
N SER A 64 2.96 -5.79 10.43
CA SER A 64 2.42 -7.14 10.65
C SER A 64 0.89 -7.13 10.71
N GLY A 65 0.30 -6.15 11.38
CA GLY A 65 -1.15 -5.98 11.42
C GLY A 65 -1.74 -5.71 10.04
N GLN A 66 -1.09 -4.89 9.23
CA GLN A 66 -1.50 -4.61 7.85
C GLN A 66 -1.40 -5.87 6.97
N ASP A 67 -0.37 -6.67 7.13
CA ASP A 67 -0.22 -7.94 6.42
C ASP A 67 -1.34 -8.91 6.79
N LEU A 68 -1.69 -9.00 8.07
CA LEU A 68 -2.84 -9.81 8.52
C LEU A 68 -4.16 -9.31 7.94
N CYS A 69 -4.32 -8.00 7.84
CA CYS A 69 -5.49 -7.39 7.21
C CYS A 69 -5.59 -7.84 5.75
N GLN A 70 -4.51 -7.77 5.01
CA GLN A 70 -4.48 -8.23 3.62
C GLN A 70 -4.81 -9.72 3.51
N VAL A 71 -4.26 -10.56 4.37
CA VAL A 71 -4.55 -11.99 4.42
C VAL A 71 -6.05 -12.23 4.63
N TRP A 72 -6.68 -11.49 5.54
CA TRP A 72 -8.11 -11.60 5.78
C TRP A 72 -8.92 -11.29 4.52
N TRP A 73 -8.62 -10.17 3.85
CA TRP A 73 -9.31 -9.76 2.64
C TRP A 73 -9.11 -10.74 1.49
N GLU A 74 -7.90 -11.25 1.30
CA GLU A 74 -7.59 -12.27 0.28
C GLU A 74 -8.36 -13.57 0.57
N ARG A 75 -8.43 -13.96 1.84
CA ARG A 75 -9.18 -15.15 2.27
C ARG A 75 -10.68 -15.02 1.97
N GLN A 76 -11.26 -13.83 2.14
CA GLN A 76 -12.67 -13.60 1.78
C GLN A 76 -12.89 -13.85 0.29
N GLY A 77 -11.99 -13.38 -0.57
CA GLY A 77 -12.06 -13.62 -2.00
C GLY A 77 -11.97 -15.11 -2.36
N ARG A 78 -11.06 -15.84 -1.73
CA ARG A 78 -10.95 -17.29 -1.93
C ARG A 78 -12.22 -18.03 -1.52
N LYS A 79 -12.83 -17.63 -0.41
CA LYS A 79 -14.11 -18.21 0.03
C LYS A 79 -15.22 -17.98 -0.99
N MET A 80 -15.28 -16.78 -1.56
CA MET A 80 -16.28 -16.46 -2.59
C MET A 80 -16.12 -17.30 -3.85
N THR A 81 -14.90 -17.66 -4.23
CA THR A 81 -14.65 -18.52 -5.40
C THR A 81 -15.12 -19.95 -5.17
N THR A 82 -15.28 -20.37 -3.93
CA THR A 82 -15.73 -21.72 -3.56
C THR A 82 -17.19 -21.77 -3.10
N GLY A 83 -17.96 -20.72 -3.37
CA GLY A 83 -19.39 -20.67 -3.15
C GLY A 83 -19.85 -20.01 -1.85
N ALA A 84 -18.97 -19.38 -1.09
CA ALA A 84 -19.40 -18.60 0.08
C ALA A 84 -20.15 -17.35 -0.36
N ASP A 85 -21.14 -16.95 0.43
CA ASP A 85 -21.87 -15.73 0.21
C ASP A 85 -20.97 -14.51 0.37
N GLY A 86 -21.20 -13.49 -0.43
CA GLY A 86 -20.45 -12.25 -0.39
C GLY A 86 -20.71 -11.40 -1.62
N ASN A 87 -20.21 -10.18 -1.59
CA ASN A 87 -20.34 -9.28 -2.73
C ASN A 87 -18.94 -9.14 -3.40
N ALA A 88 -18.78 -9.86 -4.50
CA ALA A 88 -17.52 -9.88 -5.25
C ALA A 88 -17.13 -8.48 -5.77
N THR A 89 -18.13 -7.67 -6.19
CA THR A 89 -17.87 -6.30 -6.67
C THR A 89 -17.28 -5.42 -5.56
N VAL A 90 -17.86 -5.48 -4.38
CA VAL A 90 -17.36 -4.74 -3.20
C VAL A 90 -15.98 -5.26 -2.81
N TRP A 91 -15.75 -6.56 -2.85
CA TRP A 91 -14.46 -7.16 -2.56
C TRP A 91 -13.39 -6.68 -3.53
N ILE A 92 -13.65 -6.72 -4.85
CA ILE A 92 -12.73 -6.24 -5.89
C ILE A 92 -12.40 -4.76 -5.68
N PHE A 93 -13.43 -3.93 -5.40
CA PHE A 93 -13.24 -2.51 -5.11
C PHE A 93 -12.27 -2.29 -3.95
N ASN A 94 -12.44 -3.03 -2.85
CA ASN A 94 -11.56 -2.93 -1.69
C ASN A 94 -10.15 -3.41 -1.99
N MET A 95 -9.99 -4.52 -2.73
CA MET A 95 -8.66 -5.02 -3.09
C MET A 95 -7.89 -4.02 -3.94
N LYS A 96 -8.55 -3.36 -4.87
CA LYS A 96 -7.94 -2.32 -5.71
C LYS A 96 -7.55 -1.08 -4.90
N ASN A 97 -8.43 -0.63 -4.01
CA ASN A 97 -8.19 0.61 -3.26
C ASN A 97 -7.30 0.43 -2.03
N ARG A 98 -7.38 -0.71 -1.36
CA ARG A 98 -6.58 -0.97 -0.14
C ARG A 98 -5.21 -1.56 -0.43
N PHE A 99 -5.09 -2.41 -1.45
CA PHE A 99 -3.88 -3.22 -1.68
C PHE A 99 -3.29 -2.99 -3.08
N SER A 100 -3.74 -1.97 -3.77
CA SER A 100 -3.22 -1.58 -5.09
C SER A 100 -3.31 -2.68 -6.14
N TRP A 101 -4.29 -3.57 -6.02
CA TRP A 101 -4.55 -4.56 -7.05
C TRP A 101 -5.10 -3.87 -8.30
N HIS A 102 -4.67 -4.33 -9.46
CA HIS A 102 -5.13 -3.80 -10.74
C HIS A 102 -5.24 -4.92 -11.76
N ASP A 103 -6.13 -4.72 -12.71
CA ASP A 103 -6.27 -5.67 -13.81
C ASP A 103 -5.03 -5.60 -14.68
N LYS A 104 -4.48 -6.76 -15.05
CA LYS A 104 -3.44 -6.79 -16.08
C LYS A 104 -4.08 -6.44 -17.41
N GLN A 105 -3.79 -5.26 -17.92
CA GLN A 105 -4.18 -4.89 -19.27
C GLN A 105 -3.02 -5.20 -20.20
N GLN A 106 -3.22 -6.18 -21.07
CA GLN A 106 -2.38 -6.34 -22.22
C GLN A 106 -3.03 -5.52 -23.34
N VAL A 107 -2.62 -4.26 -23.45
CA VAL A 107 -3.09 -3.41 -24.52
C VAL A 107 -2.25 -3.72 -25.74
N ASP A 108 -2.87 -4.32 -26.75
CA ASP A 108 -2.24 -4.46 -28.05
C ASP A 108 -2.32 -3.10 -28.74
N HIS A 109 -1.19 -2.43 -28.83
CA HIS A 109 -1.07 -1.12 -29.48
C HIS A 109 -0.91 -1.21 -30.99
N THR A 110 -0.92 -2.42 -31.56
CA THR A 110 -0.86 -2.58 -33.00
C THR A 110 -2.25 -2.43 -33.60
N SER A 111 -2.37 -1.53 -34.60
CA SER A 111 -3.56 -1.42 -35.41
C SER A 111 -3.23 -1.87 -36.84
N SER A 112 -4.24 -2.34 -37.57
CA SER A 112 -4.06 -2.82 -38.95
C SER A 112 -3.54 -1.75 -39.91
N ASP A 113 -3.78 -0.48 -39.58
CA ASP A 113 -3.30 0.68 -40.38
C ASP A 113 -2.08 1.36 -39.75
N ALA A 114 -1.54 0.82 -38.69
CA ALA A 114 -0.42 1.37 -37.92
C ALA A 114 -0.68 2.76 -37.31
N SER A 115 -1.90 3.28 -37.38
CA SER A 115 -2.24 4.59 -36.84
C SER A 115 -2.20 4.65 -35.32
N MET A 116 -2.51 3.51 -34.64
CA MET A 116 -2.51 3.37 -33.20
C MET A 116 -1.24 2.70 -32.66
N THR A 117 -0.33 2.33 -33.53
CA THR A 117 0.95 1.75 -33.11
C THR A 117 1.83 2.85 -32.53
N PRO A 118 2.33 2.72 -31.31
CA PRO A 118 3.28 3.68 -30.78
C PRO A 118 4.49 3.73 -31.70
N LYS A 119 4.75 4.90 -32.26
CA LYS A 119 5.98 5.08 -33.07
C LYS A 119 7.15 4.90 -32.10
N ASP A 120 7.98 3.93 -32.38
CA ASP A 120 9.19 3.73 -31.61
C ASP A 120 10.18 4.83 -32.00
N HIS A 121 10.07 5.94 -31.27
CA HIS A 121 10.96 7.08 -31.48
C HIS A 121 12.43 6.72 -31.20
N GLY A 122 12.66 5.71 -30.34
CA GLY A 122 13.99 5.18 -30.08
C GLY A 122 14.61 4.55 -31.30
N ALA A 123 13.87 3.72 -32.04
CA ALA A 123 14.34 3.09 -33.25
C ALA A 123 14.59 4.11 -34.37
N ALA A 124 13.72 5.12 -34.50
CA ALA A 124 13.89 6.20 -35.48
C ALA A 124 15.13 7.04 -35.15
N VAL A 125 15.38 7.36 -33.87
CA VAL A 125 16.57 8.10 -33.46
C VAL A 125 17.83 7.27 -33.69
N LEU A 126 17.82 5.97 -33.37
CA LEU A 126 18.96 5.07 -33.65
C LEU A 126 19.25 4.95 -35.12
N ALA A 127 18.24 4.84 -35.96
CA ALA A 127 18.38 4.81 -37.41
C ALA A 127 18.99 6.12 -37.96
N ALA A 128 18.54 7.25 -37.44
CA ALA A 128 19.10 8.57 -37.81
C ALA A 128 20.56 8.72 -37.40
N LEU A 129 20.91 8.25 -36.19
CA LEU A 129 22.29 8.27 -35.66
C LEU A 129 23.21 7.36 -36.50
N ARG A 130 22.73 6.17 -36.87
CA ARG A 130 23.48 5.24 -37.72
C ARG A 130 23.73 5.84 -39.13
N ALA A 131 22.75 6.49 -39.68
CA ALA A 131 22.88 7.16 -40.98
C ALA A 131 23.94 8.27 -40.95
N LYS A 132 24.11 8.99 -39.83
CA LYS A 132 25.15 10.01 -39.66
C LYS A 132 26.56 9.45 -39.44
N HIS A 133 26.67 8.23 -38.95
CA HIS A 133 27.96 7.61 -38.62
C HIS A 133 28.42 6.57 -39.62
N ASP A 134 27.60 6.24 -40.64
CA ASP A 134 28.03 5.36 -41.70
C ASP A 134 28.92 6.11 -42.68
N PRO A 135 30.23 5.80 -42.71
CA PRO A 135 31.10 6.39 -43.71
C PRO A 135 30.81 5.76 -45.06
N LYS A 136 30.34 6.56 -45.93
CA LYS A 136 30.28 6.14 -47.33
C LYS A 136 31.65 6.32 -47.99
#